data_8e99d1d68ddbae9172dbfe427ec08077
#
_entry.id   8e99d1d68ddbae9172dbfe427ec08077
#
_cell.length_a   1.000
_cell.length_b   1.000
_cell.length_c   1.000
_cell.angle_alpha   90.00
_cell.angle_beta   90.00
_cell.angle_gamma   90.00
#
_symmetry.space_group_name_H-M   'P 1'
#
loop_
_entity.id
_entity.type
_entity.pdbx_description
1 polymer ?
#
loop_
_entity_poly.entity_id
_entity_poly.type
_entity_poly.pdbx_seq_one_letter_code
_entity_poly.pdbx_strand_id
1 'polypeptide(L)'
;KGLNTVIEGFRKYTNNITAIITMSDYGNVPTNSRKALNTLPLKDIKDGIIAMSNKEELMSKLMNLNFNNERLRGLNFGDIYLTAMNEIYGNISEAISKSTEVLNINGKVIPVTFDEITICAELADGTTIKQKDKIPEAVAKSGAKINRIYVSPSNCRSAPGVIEAIEDADVIIIGPGSLYTNVLPNLLVKNV
;
A
#
# COMPACT_ATOMS: atom_id res chain seq x y z
N LYS A 1 -6.46 -3.47 9.05
CA LYS A 1 -6.91 -3.37 10.47
C LYS A 1 -5.73 -3.17 11.44
N GLY A 2 -4.63 -3.93 11.32
CA GLY A 2 -3.50 -3.80 12.25
C GLY A 2 -2.78 -2.46 12.18
N LEU A 3 -2.51 -1.95 10.98
CA LEU A 3 -1.87 -0.65 10.78
C LEU A 3 -2.64 0.48 11.48
N ASN A 4 -3.96 0.54 11.29
CA ASN A 4 -4.83 1.55 11.90
C ASN A 4 -4.69 1.54 13.42
N THR A 5 -4.78 0.36 14.05
CA THR A 5 -4.68 0.24 15.50
C THR A 5 -3.35 0.75 16.06
N VAL A 6 -2.25 0.46 15.35
CA VAL A 6 -0.91 0.94 15.76
C VAL A 6 -0.80 2.45 15.60
N ILE A 7 -1.18 2.98 14.46
CA ILE A 7 -1.15 4.42 14.20
C ILE A 7 -2.05 5.17 15.18
N GLU A 8 -3.27 4.69 15.42
CA GLU A 8 -4.20 5.28 16.39
C GLU A 8 -3.61 5.31 17.80
N GLY A 9 -2.88 4.26 18.19
CA GLY A 9 -2.15 4.21 19.45
C GLY A 9 -1.08 5.29 19.54
N PHE A 10 -0.22 5.44 18.53
CA PHE A 10 0.88 6.41 18.52
C PHE A 10 0.41 7.85 18.37
N ARG A 11 -0.68 8.10 17.67
CA ARG A 11 -1.25 9.45 17.50
C ARG A 11 -1.67 10.11 18.81
N LYS A 12 -1.80 9.35 19.88
CA LYS A 12 -2.03 9.89 21.24
C LYS A 12 -0.80 10.60 21.81
N TYR A 13 0.38 10.33 21.25
CA TYR A 13 1.65 10.82 21.76
C TYR A 13 2.37 11.74 20.76
N THR A 14 2.19 11.52 19.46
CA THR A 14 2.85 12.32 18.42
C THR A 14 2.02 12.41 17.15
N ASN A 15 2.17 13.50 16.42
CA ASN A 15 1.64 13.67 15.07
C ASN A 15 2.75 13.51 14.01
N ASN A 16 4.02 13.35 14.43
CA ASN A 16 5.15 13.14 13.53
C ASN A 16 5.26 11.65 13.19
N ILE A 17 4.32 11.17 12.39
CA ILE A 17 4.24 9.77 11.97
C ILE A 17 4.35 9.70 10.46
N THR A 18 5.27 8.87 9.95
CA THR A 18 5.34 8.52 8.52
C THR A 18 5.04 7.05 8.35
N ALA A 19 4.00 6.72 7.60
CA ALA A 19 3.65 5.36 7.23
C ALA A 19 4.25 5.03 5.86
N ILE A 20 5.25 4.14 5.83
CA ILE A 20 5.80 3.59 4.60
C ILE A 20 5.02 2.32 4.27
N ILE A 21 4.37 2.27 3.10
CA ILE A 21 3.46 1.20 2.73
C ILE A 21 3.86 0.51 1.44
N THR A 22 3.59 -0.79 1.37
CA THR A 22 3.84 -1.60 0.16
C THR A 22 2.75 -1.37 -0.87
N MET A 23 3.12 -1.09 -2.12
CA MET A 23 2.22 -1.07 -3.26
C MET A 23 2.41 -2.31 -4.13
N SER A 24 1.82 -3.43 -3.75
CA SER A 24 2.10 -4.71 -4.42
C SER A 24 0.86 -5.48 -4.89
N ASP A 25 -0.30 -4.84 -4.98
CA ASP A 25 -1.57 -5.51 -5.30
C ASP A 25 -2.04 -5.31 -6.74
N TYR A 26 -1.12 -5.33 -7.70
CA TYR A 26 -1.47 -5.26 -9.13
C TYR A 26 -2.34 -6.45 -9.62
N GLY A 27 -2.46 -7.55 -8.83
CA GLY A 27 -3.19 -8.76 -9.20
C GLY A 27 -4.69 -8.76 -8.93
N ASN A 28 -5.17 -8.06 -7.91
CA ASN A 28 -6.53 -8.24 -7.33
C ASN A 28 -7.53 -7.14 -7.66
N VAL A 29 -7.17 -6.11 -8.42
CA VAL A 29 -8.15 -5.12 -8.88
C VAL A 29 -8.91 -5.69 -10.08
N PRO A 30 -10.25 -5.66 -10.09
CA PRO A 30 -11.03 -6.09 -11.23
C PRO A 30 -10.56 -5.40 -12.52
N THR A 31 -10.29 -6.18 -13.54
CA THR A 31 -9.71 -5.72 -14.83
C THR A 31 -10.49 -4.57 -15.46
N ASN A 32 -11.79 -4.51 -15.20
CA ASN A 32 -12.67 -3.45 -15.71
C ASN A 32 -12.46 -2.09 -15.04
N SER A 33 -12.22 -2.06 -13.71
CA SER A 33 -11.94 -0.82 -12.97
C SER A 33 -10.56 -0.28 -13.30
N ARG A 34 -9.56 -1.14 -13.49
CA ARG A 34 -8.21 -0.74 -13.94
C ARG A 34 -8.22 -0.14 -15.33
N LYS A 35 -8.91 -0.79 -16.28
CA LYS A 35 -9.00 -0.30 -17.67
C LYS A 35 -9.74 1.04 -17.77
N ALA A 36 -10.73 1.26 -16.92
CA ALA A 36 -11.52 2.50 -16.92
C ALA A 36 -10.76 3.69 -16.32
N LEU A 37 -9.87 3.45 -15.32
CA LEU A 37 -9.22 4.53 -14.57
C LEU A 37 -7.69 4.56 -14.75
N ASN A 38 -7.10 3.62 -15.51
CA ASN A 38 -5.63 3.50 -15.70
C ASN A 38 -4.83 3.61 -14.38
N THR A 39 -5.36 2.98 -13.30
CA THR A 39 -4.96 3.28 -11.94
C THR A 39 -3.97 2.28 -11.35
N LEU A 40 -3.06 2.81 -10.57
CA LEU A 40 -2.18 2.10 -9.62
C LEU A 40 -3.00 1.36 -8.54
N PRO A 41 -2.41 0.38 -7.82
CA PRO A 41 -3.08 -0.31 -6.70
C PRO A 41 -3.18 0.63 -5.50
N LEU A 42 -4.23 1.45 -5.47
CA LEU A 42 -4.42 2.53 -4.50
C LEU A 42 -4.96 2.05 -3.15
N LYS A 43 -5.25 0.76 -3.00
CA LYS A 43 -5.87 0.24 -1.78
C LYS A 43 -5.03 0.49 -0.53
N ASP A 44 -3.74 0.15 -0.58
CA ASP A 44 -2.85 0.30 0.56
C ASP A 44 -2.63 1.80 0.90
N ILE A 45 -2.62 2.67 -0.12
CA ILE A 45 -2.58 4.14 0.07
C ILE A 45 -3.85 4.62 0.76
N LYS A 46 -5.03 4.19 0.30
CA LYS A 46 -6.30 4.53 0.96
C LYS A 46 -6.33 4.09 2.42
N ASP A 47 -5.89 2.86 2.68
CA ASP A 47 -5.81 2.33 4.04
C ASP A 47 -4.85 3.17 4.92
N GLY A 48 -3.72 3.61 4.37
CA GLY A 48 -2.79 4.53 5.05
C GLY A 48 -3.43 5.90 5.34
N ILE A 49 -4.10 6.49 4.36
CA ILE A 49 -4.82 7.77 4.50
C ILE A 49 -5.90 7.66 5.59
N ILE A 50 -6.69 6.58 5.57
CA ILE A 50 -7.73 6.33 6.58
C ILE A 50 -7.12 6.25 7.97
N ALA A 51 -6.05 5.47 8.13
CA ALA A 51 -5.37 5.28 9.40
C ALA A 51 -4.81 6.58 10.00
N MET A 52 -4.37 7.49 9.15
CA MET A 52 -3.83 8.80 9.53
C MET A 52 -4.91 9.87 9.76
N SER A 53 -6.17 9.60 9.41
CA SER A 53 -7.25 10.58 9.54
C SER A 53 -7.68 10.79 10.99
N ASN A 54 -7.97 12.04 11.34
CA ASN A 54 -8.56 12.40 12.64
C ASN A 54 -10.00 11.91 12.83
N LYS A 55 -10.68 11.57 11.75
CA LYS A 55 -12.05 11.04 11.72
C LYS A 55 -12.05 9.71 10.96
N GLU A 56 -11.33 8.73 11.49
CA GLU A 56 -11.08 7.44 10.83
C GLU A 56 -12.37 6.78 10.33
N GLU A 57 -13.43 6.71 11.14
CA GLU A 57 -14.69 6.08 10.76
C GLU A 57 -15.36 6.77 9.56
N LEU A 58 -15.41 8.11 9.55
CA LEU A 58 -15.99 8.87 8.44
C LEU A 58 -15.12 8.75 7.19
N MET A 59 -13.80 8.86 7.36
CA MET A 59 -12.85 8.72 6.26
C MET A 59 -12.91 7.32 5.66
N SER A 60 -13.02 6.28 6.49
CA SER A 60 -13.20 4.91 6.03
C SER A 60 -14.48 4.73 5.22
N LYS A 61 -15.60 5.28 5.70
CA LYS A 61 -16.88 5.25 4.96
C LYS A 61 -16.77 5.96 3.61
N LEU A 62 -16.11 7.12 3.57
CA LEU A 62 -15.94 7.91 2.36
C LEU A 62 -15.02 7.21 1.36
N MET A 63 -13.81 6.84 1.78
CA MET A 63 -12.80 6.25 0.89
C MET A 63 -13.17 4.86 0.37
N ASN A 64 -14.00 4.12 1.12
CA ASN A 64 -14.47 2.79 0.73
C ASN A 64 -15.88 2.79 0.11
N LEU A 65 -16.46 3.98 -0.14
CA LEU A 65 -17.76 4.07 -0.77
C LEU A 65 -17.73 3.50 -2.19
N ASN A 66 -18.50 2.43 -2.42
CA ASN A 66 -18.76 1.90 -3.76
C ASN A 66 -20.11 2.45 -4.25
N PHE A 67 -20.10 2.99 -5.45
CA PHE A 67 -21.33 3.55 -6.02
C PHE A 67 -22.27 2.42 -6.49
N ASN A 68 -23.54 2.53 -6.09
CA ASN A 68 -24.57 1.54 -6.42
C ASN A 68 -25.49 1.98 -7.58
N ASN A 69 -25.42 3.25 -8.01
CA ASN A 69 -26.21 3.72 -9.13
C ASN A 69 -25.72 3.14 -10.46
N GLU A 70 -26.60 3.03 -11.45
CA GLU A 70 -26.30 2.36 -12.72
C GLU A 70 -25.11 2.97 -13.47
N ARG A 71 -24.93 4.30 -13.40
CA ARG A 71 -23.89 5.02 -14.16
C ARG A 71 -22.50 4.87 -13.54
N LEU A 72 -22.42 4.73 -12.21
CA LEU A 72 -21.18 4.67 -11.45
C LEU A 72 -20.92 3.29 -10.83
N ARG A 73 -21.73 2.29 -11.18
CA ARG A 73 -21.63 0.94 -10.63
C ARG A 73 -20.24 0.36 -10.83
N GLY A 74 -19.65 -0.10 -9.73
CA GLY A 74 -18.32 -0.70 -9.73
C GLY A 74 -17.16 0.31 -9.56
N LEU A 75 -17.47 1.61 -9.45
CA LEU A 75 -16.49 2.62 -9.11
C LEU A 75 -16.45 2.81 -7.59
N ASN A 76 -15.25 3.02 -7.07
CA ASN A 76 -14.99 3.35 -5.68
C ASN A 76 -14.60 4.82 -5.55
N PHE A 77 -15.17 5.54 -4.57
CA PHE A 77 -14.91 6.97 -4.39
C PHE A 77 -13.42 7.26 -4.17
N GLY A 78 -12.75 6.50 -3.29
CA GLY A 78 -11.33 6.72 -3.01
C GLY A 78 -10.44 6.51 -4.23
N ASP A 79 -10.79 5.57 -5.13
CA ASP A 79 -10.05 5.36 -6.37
C ASP A 79 -10.25 6.54 -7.33
N ILE A 80 -11.49 7.04 -7.46
CA ILE A 80 -11.79 8.23 -8.28
C ILE A 80 -11.06 9.44 -7.72
N TYR A 81 -11.11 9.67 -6.40
CA TYR A 81 -10.46 10.79 -5.74
C TYR A 81 -8.95 10.80 -5.99
N LEU A 82 -8.26 9.69 -5.73
CA LEU A 82 -6.81 9.61 -5.93
C LEU A 82 -6.41 9.69 -7.41
N THR A 83 -7.25 9.18 -8.31
CA THR A 83 -7.06 9.35 -9.76
C THR A 83 -7.17 10.80 -10.17
N ALA A 84 -8.19 11.52 -9.70
CA ALA A 84 -8.35 12.94 -9.96
C ALA A 84 -7.17 13.76 -9.42
N MET A 85 -6.70 13.46 -8.21
CA MET A 85 -5.50 14.09 -7.65
C MET A 85 -4.27 13.83 -8.52
N ASN A 86 -4.09 12.59 -9.02
CA ASN A 86 -2.98 12.26 -9.91
C ASN A 86 -3.08 12.99 -11.27
N GLU A 87 -4.27 13.19 -11.81
CA GLU A 87 -4.47 13.99 -13.03
C GLU A 87 -4.13 15.48 -12.81
N ILE A 88 -4.51 16.04 -11.67
CA ILE A 88 -4.25 17.44 -11.32
C ILE A 88 -2.74 17.71 -11.18
N TYR A 89 -2.03 16.83 -10.48
CA TYR A 89 -0.61 17.05 -10.14
C TYR A 89 0.37 16.37 -11.10
N GLY A 90 -0.10 15.51 -11.99
CA GLY A 90 0.71 14.86 -13.03
C GLY A 90 1.63 13.75 -12.51
N ASN A 91 1.66 13.50 -11.19
CA ASN A 91 2.40 12.40 -10.60
C ASN A 91 1.77 11.92 -9.29
N ILE A 92 1.88 10.64 -9.02
CA ILE A 92 1.23 9.99 -7.87
C ILE A 92 1.83 10.38 -6.53
N SER A 93 3.13 10.70 -6.48
CA SER A 93 3.81 11.13 -5.25
C SER A 93 3.20 12.44 -4.73
N GLU A 94 3.09 13.41 -5.62
CA GLU A 94 2.50 14.70 -5.29
C GLU A 94 1.00 14.59 -5.03
N ALA A 95 0.30 13.77 -5.79
CA ALA A 95 -1.12 13.48 -5.58
C ALA A 95 -1.39 12.94 -4.17
N ILE A 96 -0.57 12.00 -3.68
CA ILE A 96 -0.69 11.45 -2.31
C ILE A 96 -0.36 12.54 -1.28
N SER A 97 0.74 13.27 -1.47
CA SER A 97 1.14 14.35 -0.57
C SER A 97 0.05 15.42 -0.45
N LYS A 98 -0.49 15.87 -1.58
CA LYS A 98 -1.58 16.85 -1.62
C LYS A 98 -2.91 16.29 -1.11
N SER A 99 -3.15 15.00 -1.25
CA SER A 99 -4.30 14.35 -0.63
C SER A 99 -4.24 14.44 0.90
N THR A 100 -3.07 14.32 1.50
CA THR A 100 -2.92 14.48 2.95
C THR A 100 -3.24 15.90 3.42
N GLU A 101 -2.89 16.91 2.62
CA GLU A 101 -3.27 18.31 2.87
C GLU A 101 -4.79 18.52 2.78
N VAL A 102 -5.40 18.15 1.64
CA VAL A 102 -6.84 18.34 1.37
C VAL A 102 -7.71 17.62 2.41
N LEU A 103 -7.30 16.44 2.82
CA LEU A 103 -8.03 15.63 3.80
C LEU A 103 -7.67 15.95 5.25
N ASN A 104 -6.82 16.94 5.48
CA ASN A 104 -6.35 17.39 6.79
C ASN A 104 -5.89 16.23 7.68
N ILE A 105 -4.95 15.46 7.16
CA ILE A 105 -4.41 14.26 7.79
C ILE A 105 -3.16 14.62 8.60
N ASN A 106 -3.06 14.08 9.80
CA ASN A 106 -1.88 14.25 10.65
C ASN A 106 -0.87 13.13 10.38
N GLY A 107 0.26 13.47 9.74
CA GLY A 107 1.32 12.55 9.36
C GLY A 107 1.50 12.41 7.85
N LYS A 108 2.38 11.51 7.44
CA LYS A 108 2.71 11.26 6.04
C LYS A 108 2.40 9.82 5.66
N VAL A 109 1.95 9.61 4.44
CA VAL A 109 1.80 8.29 3.83
C VAL A 109 2.68 8.26 2.59
N ILE A 110 3.64 7.36 2.53
CA ILE A 110 4.59 7.24 1.44
C ILE A 110 4.61 5.78 0.96
N PRO A 111 4.35 5.51 -0.34
CA PRO A 111 4.61 4.18 -0.89
C PRO A 111 6.10 3.86 -0.81
N VAL A 112 6.47 2.62 -0.50
CA VAL A 112 7.88 2.22 -0.48
C VAL A 112 8.55 2.36 -1.84
N THR A 113 7.79 2.16 -2.91
CA THR A 113 8.22 2.33 -4.31
C THR A 113 7.03 2.71 -5.18
N PHE A 114 7.28 3.44 -6.27
CA PHE A 114 6.31 3.67 -7.34
C PHE A 114 6.47 2.69 -8.50
N ASP A 115 7.52 1.87 -8.47
CA ASP A 115 7.70 0.83 -9.47
C ASP A 115 6.61 -0.25 -9.33
N GLU A 116 6.16 -0.78 -10.45
CA GLU A 116 5.24 -1.91 -10.48
C GLU A 116 5.97 -3.19 -10.05
N ILE A 117 5.76 -3.61 -8.82
CA ILE A 117 6.42 -4.78 -8.26
C ILE A 117 5.45 -5.95 -8.07
N THR A 118 5.94 -7.14 -8.33
CA THR A 118 5.28 -8.40 -7.99
C THR A 118 6.07 -9.11 -6.89
N ILE A 119 5.39 -9.52 -5.83
CA ILE A 119 5.99 -10.34 -4.79
C ILE A 119 6.00 -11.79 -5.24
N CYS A 120 7.17 -12.39 -5.21
CA CYS A 120 7.42 -13.77 -5.61
C CYS A 120 7.99 -14.57 -4.43
N ALA A 121 7.61 -15.86 -4.36
CA ALA A 121 8.20 -16.83 -3.44
C ALA A 121 8.77 -18.00 -4.21
N GLU A 122 9.91 -18.48 -3.78
CA GLU A 122 10.50 -19.76 -4.19
C GLU A 122 10.41 -20.73 -3.02
N LEU A 123 9.80 -21.87 -3.24
CA LEU A 123 9.69 -22.93 -2.24
C LEU A 123 10.91 -23.85 -2.30
N ALA A 124 11.12 -24.62 -1.22
CA ALA A 124 12.23 -25.56 -1.11
C ALA A 124 12.19 -26.71 -2.15
N ASP A 125 11.02 -26.96 -2.75
CA ASP A 125 10.83 -27.91 -3.84
C ASP A 125 11.10 -27.34 -5.24
N GLY A 126 11.56 -26.08 -5.32
CA GLY A 126 11.83 -25.36 -6.56
C GLY A 126 10.60 -24.67 -7.18
N THR A 127 9.42 -24.83 -6.59
CA THR A 127 8.20 -24.16 -7.09
C THR A 127 8.30 -22.65 -6.90
N THR A 128 8.06 -21.89 -7.97
CA THR A 128 7.99 -20.44 -7.94
C THR A 128 6.55 -19.96 -7.95
N ILE A 129 6.18 -19.11 -6.99
CA ILE A 129 4.86 -18.53 -6.85
C ILE A 129 4.97 -17.03 -7.13
N LYS A 130 4.20 -16.58 -8.10
CA LYS A 130 4.05 -15.15 -8.42
C LYS A 130 2.68 -14.70 -7.88
N GLN A 131 2.60 -13.60 -7.22
CA GLN A 131 1.45 -13.02 -6.53
C GLN A 131 1.39 -13.39 -5.04
N LYS A 132 1.42 -12.35 -4.20
CA LYS A 132 1.48 -12.46 -2.74
C LYS A 132 0.33 -13.28 -2.14
N ASP A 133 -0.87 -13.13 -2.67
CA ASP A 133 -2.06 -13.78 -2.11
C ASP A 133 -2.07 -15.30 -2.30
N LYS A 134 -1.34 -15.78 -3.30
CA LYS A 134 -1.21 -17.21 -3.58
C LYS A 134 -0.13 -17.90 -2.74
N ILE A 135 0.77 -17.15 -2.11
CA ILE A 135 1.88 -17.69 -1.34
C ILE A 135 1.39 -18.56 -0.16
N PRO A 136 0.46 -18.08 0.71
CA PRO A 136 0.00 -18.89 1.83
C PRO A 136 -0.71 -20.17 1.40
N GLU A 137 -1.55 -20.11 0.37
CA GLU A 137 -2.26 -21.27 -0.15
C GLU A 137 -1.31 -22.30 -0.76
N ALA A 138 -0.35 -21.86 -1.55
CA ALA A 138 0.62 -22.75 -2.19
C ALA A 138 1.53 -23.43 -1.16
N VAL A 139 1.97 -22.72 -0.13
CA VAL A 139 2.72 -23.30 1.00
C VAL A 139 1.89 -24.34 1.75
N ALA A 140 0.63 -24.02 2.06
CA ALA A 140 -0.26 -24.95 2.73
C ALA A 140 -0.53 -26.22 1.90
N LYS A 141 -0.66 -26.07 0.58
CA LYS A 141 -0.92 -27.19 -0.33
C LYS A 141 0.29 -28.07 -0.58
N SER A 142 1.48 -27.48 -0.75
CA SER A 142 2.71 -28.23 -1.02
C SER A 142 3.34 -28.82 0.24
N GLY A 143 3.10 -28.22 1.41
CA GLY A 143 3.83 -28.50 2.64
C GLY A 143 5.31 -28.08 2.61
N ALA A 144 5.77 -27.51 1.50
CA ALA A 144 7.14 -27.08 1.32
C ALA A 144 7.41 -25.75 2.05
N LYS A 145 8.60 -25.60 2.62
CA LYS A 145 9.03 -24.35 3.25
C LYS A 145 9.35 -23.30 2.18
N ILE A 146 9.15 -22.04 2.52
CA ILE A 146 9.62 -20.91 1.71
C ILE A 146 11.15 -20.88 1.80
N ASN A 147 11.82 -20.98 0.64
CA ASN A 147 13.26 -20.84 0.51
C ASN A 147 13.66 -19.36 0.41
N ARG A 148 12.94 -18.60 -0.43
CA ARG A 148 13.22 -17.20 -0.67
C ARG A 148 11.96 -16.41 -1.02
N ILE A 149 11.90 -15.16 -0.53
CA ILE A 149 10.97 -14.13 -1.00
C ILE A 149 11.77 -13.07 -1.77
N TYR A 150 11.24 -12.61 -2.88
CA TYR A 150 11.85 -11.55 -3.68
C TYR A 150 10.79 -10.73 -4.40
N VAL A 151 11.19 -9.54 -4.85
CA VAL A 151 10.36 -8.67 -5.68
C VAL A 151 10.83 -8.73 -7.13
N SER A 152 9.91 -8.61 -8.05
CA SER A 152 10.18 -8.55 -9.50
C SER A 152 9.51 -7.29 -10.07
N PRO A 153 10.26 -6.41 -10.75
CA PRO A 153 11.72 -6.46 -10.99
C PRO A 153 12.55 -6.22 -9.72
N SER A 154 13.73 -6.86 -9.64
CA SER A 154 14.62 -6.77 -8.47
C SER A 154 15.39 -5.45 -8.35
N ASN A 155 15.36 -4.61 -9.39
CA ASN A 155 16.00 -3.30 -9.44
C ASN A 155 15.04 -2.15 -9.09
N CYS A 156 13.85 -2.45 -8.56
CA CYS A 156 12.91 -1.43 -8.10
C CYS A 156 13.57 -0.52 -7.07
N ARG A 157 13.27 0.79 -7.16
CA ARG A 157 13.88 1.81 -6.31
C ARG A 157 12.88 2.29 -5.26
N SER A 158 13.40 2.72 -4.11
CA SER A 158 12.59 3.42 -3.11
C SER A 158 11.97 4.70 -3.69
N ALA A 159 10.75 4.98 -3.27
CA ALA A 159 10.11 6.24 -3.62
C ALA A 159 10.83 7.42 -2.96
N PRO A 160 10.78 8.62 -3.56
CA PRO A 160 11.32 9.84 -2.94
C PRO A 160 10.75 10.04 -1.53
N GLY A 161 11.59 10.43 -0.59
CA GLY A 161 11.22 10.67 0.81
C GLY A 161 11.19 9.42 1.70
N VAL A 162 11.38 8.21 1.16
CA VAL A 162 11.39 6.96 1.96
C VAL A 162 12.67 6.87 2.79
N ILE A 163 13.83 7.05 2.16
CA ILE A 163 15.13 6.93 2.84
C ILE A 163 15.28 8.05 3.88
N GLU A 164 14.96 9.27 3.48
CA GLU A 164 14.98 10.43 4.37
C GLU A 164 14.08 10.22 5.60
N ALA A 165 12.87 9.67 5.39
CA ALA A 165 11.96 9.39 6.49
C ALA A 165 12.47 8.29 7.44
N ILE A 166 13.25 7.33 6.94
CA ILE A 166 13.87 6.28 7.74
C ILE A 166 15.07 6.84 8.53
N GLU A 167 15.92 7.63 7.86
CA GLU A 167 17.13 8.22 8.47
C GLU A 167 16.78 9.27 9.53
N ASP A 168 15.72 10.05 9.33
CA ASP A 168 15.27 11.09 10.27
C ASP A 168 14.39 10.54 11.41
N ALA A 169 14.06 9.26 11.42
CA ALA A 169 13.18 8.67 12.42
C ALA A 169 13.88 8.40 13.75
N ASP A 170 13.33 8.89 14.85
CA ASP A 170 13.76 8.50 16.20
C ASP A 170 13.39 7.05 16.54
N VAL A 171 12.30 6.52 15.94
CA VAL A 171 11.80 5.17 16.16
C VAL A 171 11.26 4.59 14.85
N ILE A 172 11.71 3.39 14.52
CA ILE A 172 11.22 2.61 13.37
C ILE A 172 10.40 1.43 13.89
N ILE A 173 9.16 1.30 13.38
CA ILE A 173 8.26 0.22 13.73
C ILE A 173 8.02 -0.65 12.51
N ILE A 174 8.38 -1.93 12.59
CA ILE A 174 8.20 -2.91 11.52
C ILE A 174 6.94 -3.72 11.78
N GLY A 175 5.93 -3.57 10.94
CA GLY A 175 4.61 -4.18 11.09
C GLY A 175 3.55 -3.16 11.54
N PRO A 176 2.36 -3.60 11.89
CA PRO A 176 1.83 -4.97 11.84
C PRO A 176 1.42 -5.38 10.42
N GLY A 177 1.54 -6.66 10.14
CA GLY A 177 1.12 -7.23 8.86
C GLY A 177 1.68 -8.64 8.66
N SER A 178 1.23 -9.29 7.59
CA SER A 178 1.83 -10.56 7.19
C SER A 178 3.31 -10.35 6.85
N LEU A 179 4.18 -11.17 7.43
CA LEU A 179 5.63 -11.08 7.23
C LEU A 179 5.99 -11.10 5.74
N TYR A 180 5.45 -12.06 5.01
CA TYR A 180 5.82 -12.29 3.61
C TYR A 180 5.14 -11.35 2.61
N THR A 181 3.99 -10.80 2.95
CA THR A 181 3.19 -10.03 1.99
C THR A 181 3.14 -8.53 2.27
N ASN A 182 3.43 -8.10 3.51
CA ASN A 182 3.34 -6.70 3.91
C ASN A 182 4.63 -6.15 4.55
N VAL A 183 5.43 -7.01 5.21
CA VAL A 183 6.64 -6.55 5.90
C VAL A 183 7.87 -6.70 5.00
N LEU A 184 8.21 -7.95 4.64
CA LEU A 184 9.41 -8.23 3.84
C LEU A 184 9.46 -7.47 2.50
N PRO A 185 8.36 -7.29 1.76
CA PRO A 185 8.42 -6.56 0.49
C PRO A 185 8.93 -5.13 0.61
N ASN A 186 8.67 -4.45 1.73
CA ASN A 186 9.23 -3.11 1.95
C ASN A 186 10.75 -3.16 2.08
N LEU A 187 11.27 -4.18 2.76
CA LEU A 187 12.71 -4.36 3.00
C LEU A 187 13.47 -4.94 1.78
N LEU A 188 12.75 -5.37 0.74
CA LEU A 188 13.32 -5.91 -0.50
C LEU A 188 13.45 -4.85 -1.61
N VAL A 189 12.91 -3.67 -1.39
CA VAL A 189 13.10 -2.53 -2.29
C VAL A 189 14.52 -2.01 -2.15
N LYS A 190 15.17 -1.73 -3.29
CA LYS A 190 16.56 -1.30 -3.29
C LYS A 190 16.75 0.00 -2.52
N ASN A 191 17.74 0.01 -1.64
CA ASN A 191 18.18 1.09 -0.75
C ASN A 191 17.32 1.32 0.50
N VAL A 192 16.29 0.50 0.76
CA VAL A 192 15.55 0.49 2.05
C VAL A 192 16.22 -0.37 3.10
#